data_0713141eaae2c916dfabe89c378b4bc4
#
_entry.id   0713141eaae2c916dfabe89c378b4bc4
#
_cell.length_a   1.000
_cell.length_b   1.000
_cell.length_c   1.000
_cell.angle_alpha   90.00
_cell.angle_beta   90.00
_cell.angle_gamma   90.00
#
_symmetry.space_group_name_H-M   'P 1'
#
loop_
_entity.id
_entity.type
_entity.pdbx_description
1 polymer ?
#
loop_
_entity_poly.entity_id
_entity_poly.type
_entity_poly.pdbx_seq_one_letter_code
_entity_poly.pdbx_strand_id
1 'polypeptide(L)'
;MKRMALIVVLGTLAGRSVVAQDSTQAAAPAAAAPAANVTVDEAVVARSVLDRQPQDTASAFPPEVGQLICWSKVTGAGGASVHHVWFHGDTQVGDVELQVGGSPWRTWSRKTVPADWTGAWHVEIRDAAGTVLKRIDFTVGQ
;
A
#
# COMPACT_ATOMS: atom_id res chain seq x y z
N MET A 1 -62.97 -48.62 33.71
CA MET A 1 -62.83 -47.34 34.34
C MET A 1 -61.37 -47.11 34.66
N LYS A 2 -60.64 -46.67 33.70
CA LYS A 2 -59.25 -46.39 33.93
C LYS A 2 -58.95 -45.04 33.31
N ARG A 3 -58.59 -44.15 34.14
CA ARG A 3 -58.23 -42.82 33.74
C ARG A 3 -56.74 -42.81 33.36
N MET A 4 -56.51 -42.68 32.13
CA MET A 4 -55.16 -42.44 31.64
C MET A 4 -54.83 -40.95 31.72
N ALA A 5 -53.93 -40.64 32.56
CA ALA A 5 -53.36 -39.30 32.60
C ALA A 5 -52.36 -39.16 31.50
N LEU A 6 -52.68 -38.26 30.60
CA LEU A 6 -51.76 -37.89 29.54
C LEU A 6 -50.80 -36.78 30.05
N ILE A 7 -49.59 -37.16 30.26
CA ILE A 7 -48.55 -36.20 30.60
C ILE A 7 -48.03 -35.63 29.28
N VAL A 8 -48.42 -34.41 29.02
CA VAL A 8 -47.79 -33.65 27.92
C VAL A 8 -46.52 -33.05 28.47
N VAL A 9 -45.43 -33.64 28.09
CA VAL A 9 -44.12 -33.01 28.31
C VAL A 9 -43.94 -31.95 27.23
N LEU A 10 -44.12 -30.72 27.62
CA LEU A 10 -43.78 -29.60 26.78
C LEU A 10 -42.27 -29.46 26.80
N GLY A 11 -41.64 -30.03 25.80
CA GLY A 11 -40.23 -29.78 25.55
C GLY A 11 -40.04 -28.35 25.06
N THR A 12 -39.60 -27.50 25.92
CA THR A 12 -39.10 -26.22 25.53
C THR A 12 -37.81 -26.43 24.77
N LEU A 13 -37.89 -26.39 23.47
CA LEU A 13 -36.73 -26.19 22.64
C LEU A 13 -36.24 -24.76 22.92
N ALA A 14 -35.31 -24.65 23.80
CA ALA A 14 -34.49 -23.45 23.86
C ALA A 14 -33.72 -23.39 22.56
N GLY A 15 -34.24 -22.64 21.64
CA GLY A 15 -33.47 -22.25 20.46
C GLY A 15 -32.26 -21.49 20.93
N ARG A 16 -31.16 -22.19 21.01
CA ARG A 16 -29.87 -21.50 21.05
C ARG A 16 -29.71 -20.81 19.73
N SER A 17 -30.03 -19.56 19.74
CA SER A 17 -29.48 -18.68 18.73
C SER A 17 -27.97 -18.74 18.92
N VAL A 18 -27.34 -19.58 18.16
CA VAL A 18 -25.93 -19.47 17.95
C VAL A 18 -25.78 -18.17 17.22
N VAL A 19 -25.57 -17.15 17.99
CA VAL A 19 -25.02 -15.94 17.40
C VAL A 19 -23.70 -16.41 16.84
N ALA A 20 -23.68 -16.60 15.56
CA ALA A 20 -22.45 -16.78 14.87
C ALA A 20 -21.59 -15.59 15.26
N GLN A 21 -20.70 -15.83 16.17
CA GLN A 21 -19.68 -14.88 16.47
C GLN A 21 -18.97 -14.65 15.18
N ASP A 22 -19.27 -13.56 14.60
CA ASP A 22 -18.64 -13.20 13.39
C ASP A 22 -17.14 -12.98 13.66
N SER A 23 -16.41 -14.01 13.40
CA SER A 23 -14.96 -13.99 13.52
C SER A 23 -14.32 -13.02 12.54
N THR A 24 -15.07 -12.47 11.62
CA THR A 24 -14.58 -11.43 10.72
C THR A 24 -14.21 -10.16 11.47
N GLN A 25 -14.69 -9.99 12.64
CA GLN A 25 -14.24 -8.92 13.52
C GLN A 25 -12.74 -8.93 13.77
N ALA A 26 -12.10 -10.05 13.58
CA ALA A 26 -10.66 -10.19 13.71
C ALA A 26 -9.86 -9.37 12.69
N ALA A 27 -10.47 -8.94 11.61
CA ALA A 27 -9.80 -8.10 10.63
C ALA A 27 -9.58 -6.66 11.08
N ALA A 28 -10.36 -6.19 12.02
CA ALA A 28 -10.27 -4.82 12.50
C ALA A 28 -8.94 -4.47 13.19
N PRO A 29 -8.27 -5.38 13.88
CA PRO A 29 -7.03 -5.06 14.58
C PRO A 29 -5.89 -4.63 13.66
N ALA A 30 -5.93 -4.95 12.40
CA ALA A 30 -4.91 -4.53 11.46
C ALA A 30 -4.73 -3.01 11.41
N ALA A 31 -5.75 -2.28 11.77
CA ALA A 31 -5.69 -0.84 11.83
C ALA A 31 -4.99 -0.30 13.08
N ALA A 32 -4.68 -1.14 14.02
CA ALA A 32 -4.13 -0.70 15.30
C ALA A 32 -2.64 -0.38 15.25
N ALA A 33 -1.95 -0.65 14.15
CA ALA A 33 -0.61 -0.15 13.96
C ALA A 33 -0.69 1.39 13.93
N PRO A 34 -0.17 2.10 14.94
CA PRO A 34 -0.14 3.53 14.86
C PRO A 34 0.61 3.88 13.57
N ALA A 35 -0.02 4.68 12.74
CA ALA A 35 0.67 5.24 11.60
C ALA A 35 1.89 5.97 12.16
N ALA A 36 3.06 5.42 11.94
CA ALA A 36 4.28 6.16 12.19
C ALA A 36 4.16 7.44 11.37
N ASN A 37 4.48 8.56 11.97
CA ASN A 37 4.41 9.85 11.31
C ASN A 37 5.50 9.94 10.24
N VAL A 38 5.32 9.22 9.16
CA VAL A 38 6.24 9.24 8.03
C VAL A 38 5.99 10.51 7.24
N THR A 39 7.03 11.27 7.04
CA THR A 39 7.01 12.44 6.17
C THR A 39 7.95 12.19 5.00
N VAL A 40 7.48 12.48 3.79
CA VAL A 40 8.31 12.47 2.59
C VAL A 40 8.84 13.88 2.36
N ASP A 41 10.10 14.09 2.70
CA ASP A 41 10.74 15.40 2.54
C ASP A 41 11.00 15.71 1.07
N GLU A 42 11.44 14.71 0.34
CA GLU A 42 11.80 14.85 -1.07
C GLU A 42 11.49 13.55 -1.80
N ALA A 43 10.99 13.67 -3.01
CA ALA A 43 10.79 12.54 -3.90
C ALA A 43 10.89 12.98 -5.36
N VAL A 44 11.60 12.20 -6.15
CA VAL A 44 11.85 12.48 -7.56
C VAL A 44 11.92 11.19 -8.36
N VAL A 45 11.65 11.30 -9.65
CA VAL A 45 11.93 10.23 -10.62
C VAL A 45 13.26 10.53 -11.31
N ALA A 46 14.10 9.52 -11.39
CA ALA A 46 15.48 9.61 -11.87
C ALA A 46 15.82 8.42 -12.77
N ARG A 47 16.92 8.52 -13.49
CA ARG A 47 17.42 7.41 -14.32
C ARG A 47 18.38 6.51 -13.54
N SER A 48 19.07 7.04 -12.57
CA SER A 48 20.02 6.29 -11.74
C SER A 48 20.13 6.87 -10.33
N VAL A 49 20.78 6.11 -9.46
CA VAL A 49 21.14 6.55 -8.12
C VAL A 49 22.62 6.30 -7.93
N LEU A 50 23.33 7.33 -7.50
CA LEU A 50 24.74 7.26 -7.14
C LEU A 50 24.94 7.84 -5.74
N ASP A 51 25.67 7.13 -4.90
CA ASP A 51 25.92 7.54 -3.50
C ASP A 51 24.64 7.92 -2.73
N ARG A 52 23.58 7.14 -2.94
CA ARG A 52 22.23 7.37 -2.40
C ARG A 52 21.58 8.69 -2.83
N GLN A 53 22.07 9.28 -3.92
CA GLN A 53 21.49 10.49 -4.51
C GLN A 53 20.92 10.19 -5.89
N PRO A 54 19.78 10.76 -6.23
CA PRO A 54 19.22 10.56 -7.56
C PRO A 54 20.03 11.32 -8.60
N GLN A 55 20.21 10.69 -9.75
CA GLN A 55 20.91 11.26 -10.91
C GLN A 55 19.98 11.33 -12.10
N ASP A 56 20.16 12.35 -12.91
CA ASP A 56 19.33 12.58 -14.12
C ASP A 56 17.84 12.62 -13.81
N THR A 57 17.49 13.45 -12.84
CA THR A 57 16.10 13.68 -12.45
C THR A 57 15.38 14.49 -13.50
N ALA A 58 14.18 14.09 -13.85
CA ALA A 58 13.36 14.80 -14.81
C ALA A 58 11.87 14.50 -14.58
N SER A 59 11.03 15.27 -15.23
CA SER A 59 9.59 15.03 -15.34
C SER A 59 9.16 14.52 -16.71
N ALA A 60 10.10 14.41 -17.64
CA ALA A 60 9.87 13.84 -18.96
C ALA A 60 11.06 12.96 -19.36
N PHE A 61 10.77 11.79 -19.88
CA PHE A 61 11.76 10.80 -20.28
C PHE A 61 11.50 10.31 -21.69
N PRO A 62 12.54 9.92 -22.44
CA PRO A 62 12.35 9.32 -23.75
C PRO A 62 11.73 7.92 -23.65
N PRO A 63 11.05 7.41 -24.70
CA PRO A 63 10.41 6.11 -24.66
C PRO A 63 11.39 4.94 -24.49
N GLU A 64 12.62 5.12 -24.93
CA GLU A 64 13.69 4.12 -24.81
C GLU A 64 14.43 4.17 -23.47
N VAL A 65 13.90 4.85 -22.48
CA VAL A 65 14.54 4.98 -21.16
C VAL A 65 14.82 3.65 -20.48
N GLY A 66 13.99 2.65 -20.73
CA GLY A 66 14.15 1.27 -20.27
C GLY A 66 13.85 1.05 -18.80
N GLN A 67 14.38 1.87 -17.92
CA GLN A 67 14.17 1.76 -16.49
C GLN A 67 14.19 3.14 -15.84
N LEU A 68 13.29 3.34 -14.92
CA LEU A 68 13.22 4.53 -14.08
C LEU A 68 13.28 4.15 -12.60
N ILE A 69 13.69 5.12 -11.80
CA ILE A 69 13.85 5.00 -10.36
C ILE A 69 12.99 6.07 -9.70
N CYS A 70 12.15 5.66 -8.76
CA CYS A 70 11.55 6.59 -7.81
C CYS A 70 12.43 6.64 -6.58
N TRP A 71 13.03 7.78 -6.32
CA TRP A 71 13.86 8.03 -5.16
C TRP A 71 13.10 8.91 -4.17
N SER A 72 13.23 8.58 -2.89
CA SER A 72 12.60 9.36 -1.83
C SER A 72 13.49 9.49 -0.60
N LYS A 73 13.34 10.61 0.06
CA LYS A 73 13.91 10.89 1.37
C LYS A 73 12.77 11.03 2.36
N VAL A 74 12.76 10.16 3.35
CA VAL A 74 11.70 10.13 4.36
C VAL A 74 12.26 10.40 5.74
N THR A 75 11.44 10.97 6.60
CA THR A 75 11.75 11.27 7.99
C THR A 75 10.63 10.81 8.91
N GLY A 76 10.96 10.67 10.18
CA GLY A 76 9.98 10.46 11.24
C GLY A 76 9.60 9.02 11.54
N ALA A 77 10.12 8.01 10.79
CA ALA A 77 9.58 6.67 10.92
C ALA A 77 10.60 5.55 10.81
N GLY A 78 11.57 5.53 11.70
CA GLY A 78 12.42 4.34 11.82
C GLY A 78 11.59 3.10 12.17
N GLY A 79 11.75 2.02 11.42
CA GLY A 79 11.03 0.76 11.60
C GLY A 79 9.69 0.66 10.85
N ALA A 80 9.24 1.71 10.18
CA ALA A 80 8.06 1.67 9.32
C ALA A 80 8.41 1.23 7.90
N SER A 81 7.40 1.05 7.08
CA SER A 81 7.56 0.84 5.64
C SER A 81 6.85 1.92 4.85
N VAL A 82 7.33 2.16 3.65
CA VAL A 82 6.66 2.98 2.64
C VAL A 82 6.51 2.17 1.35
N HIS A 83 5.50 2.49 0.58
CA HIS A 83 5.25 1.88 -0.71
C HIS A 83 5.48 2.88 -1.82
N HIS A 84 6.21 2.50 -2.84
CA HIS A 84 6.25 3.21 -4.10
C HIS A 84 5.30 2.52 -5.07
N VAL A 85 4.16 3.12 -5.31
CA VAL A 85 3.12 2.56 -6.18
C VAL A 85 3.20 3.25 -7.53
N TRP A 86 3.52 2.48 -8.56
CA TRP A 86 3.74 2.97 -9.92
C TRP A 86 2.47 2.85 -10.75
N PHE A 87 2.16 3.88 -11.50
CA PHE A 87 1.01 3.95 -12.38
C PHE A 87 1.42 4.36 -13.79
N HIS A 88 0.85 3.67 -14.77
CA HIS A 88 0.84 4.10 -16.16
C HIS A 88 -0.57 4.59 -16.50
N GLY A 89 -0.74 5.90 -16.66
CA GLY A 89 -2.07 6.48 -16.66
C GLY A 89 -2.79 6.22 -15.33
N ASP A 90 -3.95 5.61 -15.38
CA ASP A 90 -4.73 5.24 -14.20
C ASP A 90 -4.51 3.77 -13.78
N THR A 91 -3.67 3.04 -14.48
CA THR A 91 -3.42 1.63 -14.22
C THR A 91 -2.23 1.45 -13.30
N GLN A 92 -2.43 0.79 -12.18
CA GLN A 92 -1.34 0.41 -11.30
C GLN A 92 -0.48 -0.66 -11.98
N VAL A 93 0.81 -0.41 -12.09
CA VAL A 93 1.77 -1.30 -12.76
C VAL A 93 2.89 -1.78 -11.85
N GLY A 94 2.90 -1.34 -10.62
CA GLY A 94 3.85 -1.81 -9.62
C GLY A 94 3.56 -1.28 -8.22
N ASP A 95 3.96 -2.05 -7.23
CA ASP A 95 3.92 -1.68 -5.81
C ASP A 95 5.17 -2.28 -5.16
N VAL A 96 6.01 -1.43 -4.64
CA VAL A 96 7.27 -1.83 -4.00
C VAL A 96 7.27 -1.36 -2.56
N GLU A 97 7.23 -2.32 -1.64
CA GLU A 97 7.39 -2.04 -0.21
C GLU A 97 8.85 -1.83 0.13
N LEU A 98 9.15 -0.76 0.83
CA LEU A 98 10.49 -0.36 1.23
C LEU A 98 10.54 -0.13 2.74
N GLN A 99 11.46 -0.80 3.41
CA GLN A 99 11.66 -0.62 4.84
C GLN A 99 12.42 0.68 5.12
N VAL A 100 11.96 1.41 6.12
CA VAL A 100 12.61 2.63 6.60
C VAL A 100 13.46 2.28 7.81
N GLY A 101 14.78 2.36 7.64
CA GLY A 101 15.72 1.96 8.68
C GLY A 101 16.12 3.06 9.65
N GLY A 102 15.67 4.28 9.42
CA GLY A 102 16.06 5.41 10.28
C GLY A 102 15.41 6.72 9.85
N SER A 103 15.89 7.83 10.41
CA SER A 103 15.41 9.17 10.06
C SER A 103 16.59 10.17 10.09
N PRO A 104 16.92 10.85 8.98
CA PRO A 104 16.34 10.68 7.65
C PRO A 104 16.76 9.36 6.96
N TRP A 105 15.92 8.88 6.07
CA TRP A 105 16.18 7.65 5.31
C TRP A 105 16.01 7.89 3.82
N ARG A 106 16.99 7.51 3.04
CA ARG A 106 16.94 7.57 1.58
C ARG A 106 16.68 6.19 1.04
N THR A 107 15.66 6.07 0.22
CA THR A 107 15.26 4.79 -0.39
C THR A 107 14.77 5.01 -1.81
N TRP A 108 14.78 3.95 -2.60
CA TRP A 108 14.34 4.02 -3.98
C TRP A 108 13.82 2.68 -4.47
N SER A 109 12.95 2.74 -5.44
CA SER A 109 12.45 1.58 -6.17
C SER A 109 12.74 1.76 -7.67
N ARG A 110 12.77 0.64 -8.38
CA ARG A 110 13.00 0.61 -9.82
C ARG A 110 11.79 0.08 -10.53
N LYS A 111 11.55 0.61 -11.72
CA LYS A 111 10.48 0.16 -12.59
C LYS A 111 11.00 0.06 -14.02
N THR A 112 10.83 -1.10 -14.62
CA THR A 112 11.03 -1.28 -16.06
C THR A 112 9.91 -0.59 -16.80
N VAL A 113 10.28 0.23 -17.78
CA VAL A 113 9.36 0.97 -18.64
C VAL A 113 9.52 0.45 -20.05
N PRO A 114 8.56 -0.37 -20.53
CA PRO A 114 8.59 -0.80 -21.94
C PRO A 114 8.50 0.38 -22.89
N ALA A 115 9.17 0.29 -24.03
CA ALA A 115 9.27 1.39 -24.99
C ALA A 115 7.90 1.81 -25.57
N ASP A 116 6.93 0.92 -25.57
CA ASP A 116 5.56 1.18 -26.04
C ASP A 116 4.64 1.76 -24.95
N TRP A 117 5.12 1.84 -23.70
CA TRP A 117 4.35 2.38 -22.59
C TRP A 117 4.58 3.90 -22.44
N THR A 118 4.26 4.61 -23.48
CA THR A 118 4.37 6.06 -23.51
C THR A 118 3.17 6.74 -22.86
N GLY A 119 3.30 8.04 -22.61
CA GLY A 119 2.24 8.86 -22.05
C GLY A 119 2.47 9.30 -20.63
N ALA A 120 1.38 9.56 -19.92
CA ALA A 120 1.40 10.02 -18.53
C ALA A 120 1.67 8.87 -17.57
N TRP A 121 2.55 9.12 -16.63
CA TRP A 121 2.89 8.22 -15.53
C TRP A 121 2.86 8.97 -14.22
N HIS A 122 2.66 8.26 -13.13
CA HIS A 122 2.92 8.80 -11.80
C HIS A 122 3.34 7.72 -10.81
N VAL A 123 3.98 8.15 -9.75
CA VAL A 123 4.30 7.31 -8.59
C VAL A 123 3.65 7.93 -7.37
N GLU A 124 2.98 7.12 -6.59
CA GLU A 124 2.50 7.50 -5.28
C GLU A 124 3.37 6.88 -4.21
N ILE A 125 3.81 7.69 -3.28
CA ILE A 125 4.49 7.21 -2.08
C ILE A 125 3.44 7.13 -0.99
N ARG A 126 3.20 5.92 -0.50
CA ARG A 126 2.18 5.63 0.51
C ARG A 126 2.82 5.09 1.78
N ASP A 127 2.16 5.34 2.90
CA ASP A 127 2.53 4.69 4.16
C ASP A 127 2.01 3.25 4.23
N ALA A 128 2.31 2.56 5.33
CA ALA A 128 1.86 1.18 5.52
C ALA A 128 0.33 1.03 5.59
N ALA A 129 -0.38 2.10 5.90
CA ALA A 129 -1.85 2.12 5.91
C ALA A 129 -2.45 2.41 4.53
N GLY A 130 -1.62 2.71 3.53
CA GLY A 130 -2.07 3.04 2.18
C GLY A 130 -2.36 4.51 1.95
N THR A 131 -2.09 5.37 2.92
CA THR A 131 -2.26 6.81 2.78
C THR A 131 -1.21 7.38 1.83
N VAL A 132 -1.65 8.15 0.83
CA VAL A 132 -0.74 8.81 -0.11
C VAL A 132 -0.05 9.97 0.60
N LEU A 133 1.27 9.86 0.73
CA LEU A 133 2.12 10.88 1.35
C LEU A 133 2.63 11.88 0.31
N LYS A 134 2.93 11.40 -0.87
CA LYS A 134 3.40 12.21 -1.99
C LYS A 134 3.11 11.55 -3.32
N ARG A 135 2.84 12.36 -4.33
CA ARG A 135 2.66 11.93 -5.71
C ARG A 135 3.64 12.67 -6.60
N ILE A 136 4.24 11.95 -7.54
CA ILE A 136 5.16 12.50 -8.54
C ILE A 136 4.61 12.14 -9.91
N ASP A 137 4.27 13.15 -10.70
CA ASP A 137 3.81 12.99 -12.08
C ASP A 137 4.98 13.17 -13.04
N PHE A 138 5.01 12.35 -14.07
CA PHE A 138 6.01 12.44 -15.13
C PHE A 138 5.45 11.88 -16.45
N THR A 139 6.17 12.07 -17.53
CA THR A 139 5.78 11.57 -18.85
C THR A 139 6.90 10.74 -19.47
N VAL A 140 6.51 9.81 -20.32
CA VAL A 140 7.44 8.99 -21.11
C VAL A 140 7.05 9.09 -22.57
N GLY A 141 8.03 9.44 -23.43
CA GLY A 141 7.84 9.47 -24.87
C GLY A 141 7.03 10.66 -25.40
N GLN A 142 7.03 11.76 -24.68
CA GLN A 142 6.38 13.01 -25.11
C GLN A 142 7.38 14.14 -25.29
#